data_85347b819c13bd52f43260d1319d71d5
#
_entry.id   85347b819c13bd52f43260d1319d71d5
#
_cell.length_a   1.000
_cell.length_b   1.000
_cell.length_c   1.000
_cell.angle_alpha   90.00
_cell.angle_beta   90.00
_cell.angle_gamma   90.00
#
_symmetry.space_group_name_H-M   'P 1'
#
loop_
_entity.id
_entity.type
_entity.pdbx_description
1 polymer ?
#
loop_
_entity_poly.entity_id
_entity_poly.type
_entity_poly.pdbx_seq_one_letter_code
_entity_poly.pdbx_strand_id
1 'polypeptide(L)'
;MGKAIEKAKAAGIPVLTWDSDLLDKGLRAAYVGTYNYDIGVNIAKQVQAIKPKGGSICIQSGGAAAANHNERMQGIRDTLAGKKSDKAPGEKLTGQNGWKEADGCPVYTNDDFLVANQQMADILGKYPNLDAFTPTGGFPQFAPEAYKKIAEKVKDKIASKALALVVADTLPVQIDFLKSGLSSGQVGQRPFEMGYKSMFFMMDLKAGKTVTDPTYTGLDSCTPDNVATCIGG
;
A
#
# COMPACT_ATOMS: atom_id res chain seq x y z
N MET A 1 5.83 -18.85 -10.22
CA MET A 1 4.61 -18.44 -10.94
C MET A 1 4.87 -18.34 -12.46
N GLY A 2 5.93 -17.70 -12.96
CA GLY A 2 6.22 -17.50 -14.39
C GLY A 2 6.09 -18.75 -15.29
N LYS A 3 6.72 -19.87 -14.94
CA LYS A 3 6.64 -21.11 -15.73
C LYS A 3 5.22 -21.65 -15.97
N ALA A 4 4.29 -21.45 -15.00
CA ALA A 4 2.90 -21.88 -15.18
C ALA A 4 2.17 -20.97 -16.17
N ILE A 5 2.46 -19.66 -16.13
CA ILE A 5 1.89 -18.66 -17.04
C ILE A 5 2.44 -18.84 -18.46
N GLU A 6 3.74 -19.12 -18.61
CA GLU A 6 4.36 -19.48 -19.88
C GLU A 6 3.68 -20.69 -20.53
N LYS A 7 3.38 -21.73 -19.75
CA LYS A 7 2.64 -22.91 -20.21
C LYS A 7 1.23 -22.57 -20.66
N ALA A 8 0.51 -21.73 -19.90
CA ALA A 8 -0.82 -21.28 -20.30
C ALA A 8 -0.78 -20.50 -21.62
N LYS A 9 0.17 -19.57 -21.76
CA LYS A 9 0.38 -18.80 -22.99
C LYS A 9 0.71 -19.71 -24.17
N ALA A 10 1.61 -20.69 -23.99
CA ALA A 10 1.96 -21.67 -25.04
C ALA A 10 0.77 -22.54 -25.45
N ALA A 11 -0.17 -22.79 -24.55
CA ALA A 11 -1.43 -23.51 -24.82
C ALA A 11 -2.54 -22.60 -25.39
N GLY A 12 -2.27 -21.33 -25.69
CA GLY A 12 -3.27 -20.39 -26.20
C GLY A 12 -4.32 -19.95 -25.15
N ILE A 13 -4.04 -20.18 -23.86
CA ILE A 13 -4.93 -19.79 -22.77
C ILE A 13 -4.59 -18.37 -22.35
N PRO A 14 -5.51 -17.40 -22.48
CA PRO A 14 -5.26 -16.03 -22.06
C PRO A 14 -5.13 -15.94 -20.53
N VAL A 15 -4.15 -15.19 -20.06
CA VAL A 15 -3.92 -14.93 -18.64
C VAL A 15 -4.21 -13.47 -18.37
N LEU A 16 -5.00 -13.20 -17.35
CA LEU A 16 -5.26 -11.87 -16.82
C LEU A 16 -4.70 -11.79 -15.40
N THR A 17 -4.07 -10.68 -15.06
CA THR A 17 -3.62 -10.38 -13.70
C THR A 17 -4.49 -9.29 -13.09
N TRP A 18 -4.68 -9.35 -11.78
CA TRP A 18 -5.39 -8.32 -11.03
C TRP A 18 -4.71 -8.06 -9.68
N ASP A 19 -4.89 -6.87 -9.13
CA ASP A 19 -4.26 -6.37 -7.91
C ASP A 19 -2.73 -6.27 -8.01
N SER A 20 -2.02 -7.40 -8.09
CA SER A 20 -0.56 -7.42 -8.29
C SER A 20 -0.21 -7.91 -9.69
N ASP A 21 0.56 -7.10 -10.43
CA ASP A 21 0.96 -7.43 -11.80
C ASP A 21 2.22 -8.31 -11.85
N LEU A 22 2.48 -8.89 -13.02
CA LEU A 22 3.72 -9.60 -13.31
C LEU A 22 4.86 -8.60 -13.60
N LEU A 23 6.07 -9.00 -13.25
CA LEU A 23 7.27 -8.27 -13.69
C LEU A 23 7.41 -8.29 -15.22
N ASP A 24 7.22 -9.46 -15.82
CA ASP A 24 7.14 -9.60 -17.28
C ASP A 24 5.68 -9.47 -17.75
N LYS A 25 5.31 -8.25 -18.14
CA LYS A 25 3.97 -7.92 -18.64
C LYS A 25 3.64 -8.61 -19.97
N GLY A 26 4.64 -9.09 -20.73
CA GLY A 26 4.45 -9.83 -21.96
C GLY A 26 3.83 -11.22 -21.77
N LEU A 27 3.76 -11.73 -20.55
CA LEU A 27 3.18 -13.02 -20.25
C LEU A 27 1.66 -12.99 -20.00
N ARG A 28 1.05 -11.82 -19.89
CA ARG A 28 -0.38 -11.66 -19.67
C ARG A 28 -1.09 -10.92 -20.80
N ALA A 29 -2.40 -11.11 -20.91
CA ALA A 29 -3.24 -10.41 -21.86
C ALA A 29 -3.64 -9.02 -21.37
N ALA A 30 -3.93 -8.88 -20.06
CA ALA A 30 -4.29 -7.62 -19.44
C ALA A 30 -4.06 -7.65 -17.92
N TYR A 31 -3.97 -6.44 -17.34
CA TYR A 31 -3.95 -6.17 -15.91
C TYR A 31 -5.14 -5.31 -15.51
N VAL A 32 -5.81 -5.68 -14.43
CA VAL A 32 -6.87 -4.89 -13.79
C VAL A 32 -6.47 -4.62 -12.34
N GLY A 33 -6.28 -3.37 -11.96
CA GLY A 33 -5.86 -3.05 -10.60
C GLY A 33 -5.79 -1.56 -10.33
N THR A 34 -5.29 -1.17 -9.18
CA THR A 34 -5.01 0.21 -8.86
C THR A 34 -3.61 0.58 -9.41
N TYR A 35 -3.40 1.84 -9.76
CA TYR A 35 -2.06 2.33 -10.07
C TYR A 35 -1.27 2.44 -8.74
N ASN A 36 -0.47 1.42 -8.46
CA ASN A 36 0.18 1.23 -7.16
C ASN A 36 1.09 2.40 -6.73
N TYR A 37 1.75 3.03 -7.69
CA TYR A 37 2.55 4.23 -7.43
C TYR A 37 1.70 5.35 -6.78
N ASP A 38 0.48 5.57 -7.25
CA ASP A 38 -0.42 6.60 -6.73
C ASP A 38 -0.94 6.28 -5.32
N ILE A 39 -1.05 5.01 -4.93
CA ILE A 39 -1.31 4.63 -3.53
C ILE A 39 -0.18 5.18 -2.65
N GLY A 40 1.07 4.93 -3.04
CA GLY A 40 2.24 5.46 -2.34
C GLY A 40 2.27 6.99 -2.28
N VAL A 41 1.97 7.65 -3.40
CA VAL A 41 1.86 9.12 -3.47
C VAL A 41 0.81 9.65 -2.48
N ASN A 42 -0.36 9.03 -2.40
CA ASN A 42 -1.42 9.48 -1.49
C ASN A 42 -1.11 9.19 -0.02
N ILE A 43 -0.46 8.07 0.30
CA ILE A 43 0.09 7.81 1.64
C ILE A 43 1.06 8.93 2.03
N ALA A 44 2.02 9.24 1.16
CA ALA A 44 3.01 10.28 1.42
C ALA A 44 2.40 11.68 1.58
N LYS A 45 1.39 12.03 0.76
CA LYS A 45 0.67 13.30 0.89
C LYS A 45 -0.04 13.44 2.24
N GLN A 46 -0.68 12.36 2.72
CA GLN A 46 -1.28 12.35 4.06
C GLN A 46 -0.21 12.50 5.16
N VAL A 47 0.93 11.80 5.02
CA VAL A 47 2.07 11.94 5.95
C VAL A 47 2.60 13.37 5.96
N GLN A 48 2.81 13.99 4.79
CA GLN A 48 3.27 15.38 4.69
C GLN A 48 2.28 16.38 5.29
N ALA A 49 0.97 16.15 5.15
CA ALA A 49 -0.05 17.01 5.75
C ALA A 49 0.01 16.98 7.29
N ILE A 50 0.41 15.84 7.87
CA ILE A 50 0.58 15.67 9.32
C ILE A 50 1.95 16.19 9.76
N LYS A 51 3.00 15.96 8.98
CA LYS A 51 4.42 16.28 9.26
C LYS A 51 5.01 17.16 8.16
N PRO A 52 4.61 18.41 8.04
CA PRO A 52 5.01 19.29 6.91
C PRO A 52 6.50 19.67 6.90
N LYS A 53 7.20 19.46 8.01
CA LYS A 53 8.64 19.74 8.13
C LYS A 53 9.55 18.54 7.85
N GLY A 54 8.98 17.41 7.46
CA GLY A 54 9.71 16.16 7.37
C GLY A 54 9.83 15.43 8.71
N GLY A 55 10.70 14.44 8.77
CA GLY A 55 10.94 13.63 9.96
C GLY A 55 11.50 12.25 9.65
N SER A 56 11.51 11.40 10.66
CA SER A 56 11.89 9.99 10.56
C SER A 56 10.69 9.15 10.13
N ILE A 57 10.91 8.20 9.20
CA ILE A 57 9.85 7.33 8.70
C ILE A 57 10.30 5.87 8.69
N CYS A 58 9.40 4.95 8.98
CA CYS A 58 9.56 3.54 8.66
C CYS A 58 8.46 3.08 7.72
N ILE A 59 8.85 2.53 6.57
CA ILE A 59 7.93 1.90 5.62
C ILE A 59 7.87 0.42 5.95
N GLN A 60 6.66 -0.13 6.08
CA GLN A 60 6.45 -1.57 6.20
C GLN A 60 5.87 -2.10 4.88
N SER A 61 6.56 -3.04 4.28
CA SER A 61 6.22 -3.61 2.97
C SER A 61 5.82 -5.08 3.09
N GLY A 62 5.18 -5.62 2.06
CA GLY A 62 4.93 -7.05 1.92
C GLY A 62 6.21 -7.84 1.59
N GLY A 63 6.18 -8.65 0.55
CA GLY A 63 7.39 -9.32 0.06
C GLY A 63 8.32 -8.39 -0.70
N ALA A 64 9.64 -8.51 -0.49
CA ALA A 64 10.64 -7.67 -1.15
C ALA A 64 10.60 -7.74 -2.70
N ALA A 65 10.10 -8.84 -3.27
CA ALA A 65 9.93 -9.03 -4.71
C ALA A 65 8.52 -8.70 -5.22
N ALA A 66 7.60 -8.24 -4.36
CA ALA A 66 6.24 -7.91 -4.74
C ALA A 66 6.18 -6.58 -5.50
N ALA A 67 5.81 -6.63 -6.79
CA ALA A 67 5.83 -5.46 -7.67
C ALA A 67 4.92 -4.33 -7.16
N ASN A 68 3.70 -4.64 -6.75
CA ASN A 68 2.73 -3.68 -6.22
C ASN A 68 3.28 -2.93 -5.00
N HIS A 69 3.86 -3.64 -4.02
CA HIS A 69 4.42 -3.00 -2.82
C HIS A 69 5.66 -2.17 -3.12
N ASN A 70 6.49 -2.62 -4.06
CA ASN A 70 7.65 -1.85 -4.50
C ASN A 70 7.24 -0.55 -5.21
N GLU A 71 6.19 -0.57 -6.04
CA GLU A 71 5.64 0.63 -6.66
C GLU A 71 5.03 1.59 -5.62
N ARG A 72 4.30 1.07 -4.62
CA ARG A 72 3.79 1.88 -3.50
C ARG A 72 4.92 2.52 -2.69
N MET A 73 5.97 1.76 -2.39
CA MET A 73 7.16 2.28 -1.70
C MET A 73 7.86 3.37 -2.52
N GLN A 74 7.98 3.17 -3.83
CA GLN A 74 8.51 4.19 -4.73
C GLN A 74 7.67 5.48 -4.66
N GLY A 75 6.35 5.38 -4.75
CA GLY A 75 5.45 6.53 -4.64
C GLY A 75 5.61 7.28 -3.32
N ILE A 76 5.78 6.56 -2.19
CA ILE A 76 6.07 7.18 -0.88
C ILE A 76 7.41 7.92 -0.92
N ARG A 77 8.48 7.25 -1.33
CA ARG A 77 9.84 7.80 -1.34
C ARG A 77 9.96 9.01 -2.26
N ASP A 78 9.49 8.88 -3.50
CA ASP A 78 9.57 9.94 -4.51
C ASP A 78 8.81 11.20 -4.05
N THR A 79 7.61 11.01 -3.50
CA THR A 79 6.79 12.14 -3.02
C THR A 79 7.46 12.84 -1.84
N LEU A 80 7.97 12.10 -0.86
CA LEU A 80 8.64 12.67 0.30
C LEU A 80 9.98 13.32 -0.09
N ALA A 81 10.71 12.70 -1.02
CA ALA A 81 11.97 13.25 -1.53
C ALA A 81 11.76 14.46 -2.45
N GLY A 82 10.57 14.64 -3.04
CA GLY A 82 10.31 15.64 -4.08
C GLY A 82 11.04 15.35 -5.40
N LYS A 83 11.45 14.11 -5.63
CA LYS A 83 12.21 13.68 -6.81
C LYS A 83 11.75 12.28 -7.24
N LYS A 84 11.48 12.11 -8.53
CA LYS A 84 11.10 10.81 -9.09
C LYS A 84 12.34 9.92 -9.29
N SER A 85 12.24 8.69 -8.81
CA SER A 85 13.22 7.62 -9.03
C SER A 85 12.96 6.90 -10.37
N ASP A 86 14.00 6.35 -10.97
CA ASP A 86 13.90 5.66 -12.26
C ASP A 86 13.14 4.33 -12.17
N LYS A 87 13.19 3.68 -11.02
CA LYS A 87 12.58 2.34 -10.82
C LYS A 87 12.14 2.09 -9.37
N ALA A 88 11.15 1.23 -9.21
CA ALA A 88 10.74 0.70 -7.91
C ALA A 88 11.85 -0.15 -7.24
N PRO A 89 11.98 -0.07 -5.92
CA PRO A 89 11.10 0.59 -4.94
C PRO A 89 11.46 2.05 -4.63
N GLY A 90 12.17 2.77 -5.50
CA GLY A 90 12.66 4.11 -5.28
C GLY A 90 13.93 4.20 -4.42
N GLU A 91 14.53 5.37 -4.38
CA GLU A 91 15.74 5.64 -3.59
C GLU A 91 15.40 5.78 -2.10
N LYS A 92 16.21 5.17 -1.23
CA LYS A 92 16.03 5.28 0.23
C LYS A 92 16.15 6.74 0.69
N LEU A 93 15.25 7.16 1.58
CA LEU A 93 15.29 8.51 2.16
C LEU A 93 16.43 8.62 3.17
N THR A 94 17.35 9.53 2.92
CA THR A 94 18.55 9.76 3.75
C THR A 94 18.69 11.21 4.20
N GLY A 95 17.63 12.03 4.04
CA GLY A 95 17.57 13.45 4.41
C GLY A 95 16.87 14.34 3.38
N GLN A 96 16.42 13.78 2.25
CA GLN A 96 15.76 14.55 1.19
C GLN A 96 14.47 15.21 1.72
N ASN A 97 14.30 16.49 1.48
CA ASN A 97 13.19 17.32 2.00
C ASN A 97 12.95 17.14 3.51
N GLY A 98 14.02 16.88 4.29
CA GLY A 98 13.92 16.64 5.72
C GLY A 98 13.47 15.23 6.09
N TRP A 99 13.29 14.31 5.15
CA TRP A 99 12.85 12.94 5.41
C TRP A 99 14.01 11.94 5.47
N LYS A 100 14.01 11.10 6.49
CA LYS A 100 14.99 10.02 6.66
C LYS A 100 14.30 8.72 7.09
N GLU A 101 14.58 7.61 6.41
CA GLU A 101 14.17 6.31 6.89
C GLU A 101 14.97 5.91 8.13
N ALA A 102 14.27 5.44 9.17
CA ALA A 102 14.88 4.94 10.39
C ALA A 102 15.79 3.73 10.10
N ASP A 103 16.77 3.48 10.95
CA ASP A 103 17.68 2.37 10.76
C ASP A 103 16.95 1.02 10.89
N GLY A 104 17.20 0.12 9.95
CA GLY A 104 16.48 -1.14 9.83
C GLY A 104 15.18 -1.05 9.01
N CYS A 105 14.81 0.15 8.52
CA CYS A 105 13.69 0.30 7.61
C CYS A 105 14.17 0.39 6.14
N PRO A 106 13.36 -0.09 5.19
CA PRO A 106 12.04 -0.66 5.35
C PRO A 106 12.06 -2.05 5.99
N VAL A 107 10.94 -2.48 6.58
CA VAL A 107 10.74 -3.85 7.07
C VAL A 107 9.78 -4.60 6.13
N TYR A 108 9.95 -5.92 6.04
CA TYR A 108 9.20 -6.77 5.11
C TYR A 108 8.42 -7.84 5.89
N THR A 109 7.11 -7.89 5.69
CA THR A 109 6.20 -8.81 6.40
C THR A 109 6.08 -10.16 5.71
N ASN A 110 6.39 -10.23 4.41
CA ASN A 110 6.03 -11.35 3.53
C ASN A 110 4.53 -11.68 3.59
N ASP A 111 3.71 -10.64 3.73
CA ASP A 111 2.24 -10.68 3.82
C ASP A 111 1.71 -11.42 5.08
N ASP A 112 2.56 -11.65 6.08
CA ASP A 112 2.17 -12.20 7.38
C ASP A 112 1.69 -11.09 8.32
N PHE A 113 0.44 -11.19 8.77
CA PHE A 113 -0.22 -10.17 9.59
C PHE A 113 0.29 -10.14 11.04
N LEU A 114 0.74 -11.28 11.57
CA LEU A 114 1.29 -11.33 12.92
C LEU A 114 2.72 -10.78 12.94
N VAL A 115 3.52 -11.13 11.93
CA VAL A 115 4.84 -10.53 11.71
C VAL A 115 4.73 -9.02 11.52
N ALA A 116 3.71 -8.54 10.77
CA ALA A 116 3.46 -7.12 10.59
C ALA A 116 3.23 -6.41 11.92
N ASN A 117 2.40 -6.98 12.79
CA ASN A 117 2.14 -6.42 14.12
C ASN A 117 3.38 -6.46 15.02
N GLN A 118 4.14 -7.57 15.01
CA GLN A 118 5.38 -7.65 15.78
C GLN A 118 6.38 -6.57 15.33
N GLN A 119 6.61 -6.44 14.02
CA GLN A 119 7.49 -5.41 13.46
C GLN A 119 7.03 -4.00 13.82
N MET A 120 5.71 -3.72 13.75
CA MET A 120 5.15 -2.43 14.15
C MET A 120 5.45 -2.13 15.63
N ALA A 121 5.24 -3.11 16.52
CA ALA A 121 5.53 -2.96 17.94
C ALA A 121 7.02 -2.71 18.20
N ASP A 122 7.90 -3.47 17.54
CA ASP A 122 9.35 -3.37 17.69
C ASP A 122 9.88 -2.01 17.21
N ILE A 123 9.43 -1.55 16.04
CA ILE A 123 9.83 -0.25 15.47
C ILE A 123 9.34 0.90 16.34
N LEU A 124 8.07 0.90 16.74
CA LEU A 124 7.52 1.97 17.59
C LEU A 124 8.13 1.96 19.01
N GLY A 125 8.53 0.80 19.51
CA GLY A 125 9.27 0.67 20.77
C GLY A 125 10.72 1.14 20.65
N LYS A 126 11.41 0.77 19.59
CA LYS A 126 12.82 1.15 19.33
C LYS A 126 12.95 2.65 19.01
N TYR A 127 11.99 3.23 18.32
CA TYR A 127 11.98 4.63 17.90
C TYR A 127 10.77 5.36 18.51
N PRO A 128 10.79 5.69 19.81
CA PRO A 128 9.63 6.31 20.49
C PRO A 128 9.25 7.67 19.90
N ASN A 129 10.16 8.33 19.19
CA ASN A 129 9.94 9.61 18.52
C ASN A 129 9.88 9.48 16.99
N LEU A 130 9.53 8.30 16.46
CA LEU A 130 9.31 8.11 15.04
C LEU A 130 8.18 9.04 14.56
N ASP A 131 8.42 9.77 13.47
CA ASP A 131 7.46 10.73 12.93
C ASP A 131 6.38 10.08 12.07
N ALA A 132 6.72 9.02 11.33
CA ALA A 132 5.78 8.30 10.48
C ALA A 132 6.04 6.80 10.45
N PHE A 133 4.97 6.00 10.49
CA PHE A 133 4.97 4.57 10.21
C PHE A 133 3.93 4.28 9.13
N THR A 134 4.35 3.70 7.98
CA THR A 134 3.50 3.57 6.80
C THR A 134 3.55 2.16 6.22
N PRO A 135 2.58 1.30 6.56
CA PRO A 135 2.38 0.04 5.86
C PRO A 135 1.90 0.25 4.42
N THR A 136 2.54 -0.41 3.45
CA THR A 136 2.14 -0.39 2.03
C THR A 136 0.98 -1.33 1.71
N GLY A 137 0.48 -2.06 2.69
CA GLY A 137 -0.72 -2.91 2.67
C GLY A 137 -1.37 -2.89 4.05
N GLY A 138 -2.60 -3.37 4.16
CA GLY A 138 -3.35 -3.42 5.41
C GLY A 138 -2.83 -4.45 6.44
N PHE A 139 -1.64 -5.02 6.23
CA PHE A 139 -1.11 -6.17 6.97
C PHE A 139 -1.33 -6.13 8.48
N PRO A 140 -0.91 -5.06 9.23
CA PRO A 140 -1.10 -5.06 10.67
C PRO A 140 -2.57 -5.00 11.05
N GLN A 141 -3.41 -4.32 10.26
CA GLN A 141 -4.84 -4.15 10.53
C GLN A 141 -5.68 -5.37 10.19
N PHE A 142 -5.15 -6.31 9.38
CA PHE A 142 -5.80 -7.58 9.07
C PHE A 142 -5.75 -8.60 10.24
N ALA A 143 -4.99 -8.29 11.32
CA ALA A 143 -5.09 -8.94 12.61
C ALA A 143 -5.58 -7.92 13.65
N PRO A 144 -6.89 -7.58 13.66
CA PRO A 144 -7.44 -6.40 14.31
C PRO A 144 -7.16 -6.33 15.82
N GLU A 145 -7.23 -7.43 16.53
CA GLU A 145 -6.97 -7.48 17.97
C GLU A 145 -5.49 -7.21 18.32
N ALA A 146 -4.56 -7.72 17.50
CA ALA A 146 -3.13 -7.45 17.69
C ALA A 146 -2.81 -5.99 17.36
N TYR A 147 -3.33 -5.48 16.24
CA TYR A 147 -3.17 -4.10 15.85
C TYR A 147 -3.69 -3.12 16.90
N LYS A 148 -4.92 -3.33 17.38
CA LYS A 148 -5.56 -2.48 18.40
C LYS A 148 -4.70 -2.33 19.64
N LYS A 149 -4.16 -3.44 20.17
CA LYS A 149 -3.28 -3.44 21.35
C LYS A 149 -2.04 -2.56 21.18
N ILE A 150 -1.52 -2.45 19.95
CA ILE A 150 -0.33 -1.64 19.65
C ILE A 150 -0.75 -0.20 19.40
N ALA A 151 -1.76 0.04 18.58
CA ALA A 151 -2.22 1.35 18.18
C ALA A 151 -2.76 2.16 19.37
N GLU A 152 -3.41 1.52 20.35
CA GLU A 152 -3.87 2.17 21.58
C GLU A 152 -2.72 2.74 22.43
N LYS A 153 -1.54 2.09 22.42
CA LYS A 153 -0.36 2.60 23.14
C LYS A 153 0.20 3.89 22.55
N VAL A 154 -0.08 4.15 21.28
CA VAL A 154 0.39 5.34 20.56
C VAL A 154 -0.73 6.29 20.16
N LYS A 155 -1.95 6.06 20.63
CA LYS A 155 -3.15 6.83 20.28
C LYS A 155 -2.97 8.33 20.55
N ASP A 156 -2.38 8.70 21.68
CA ASP A 156 -2.12 10.10 22.03
C ASP A 156 -1.11 10.75 21.07
N LYS A 157 -0.14 9.97 20.56
CA LYS A 157 0.82 10.46 19.55
C LYS A 157 0.14 10.65 18.19
N ILE A 158 -0.82 9.78 17.83
CA ILE A 158 -1.63 9.95 16.62
C ILE A 158 -2.49 11.21 16.77
N ALA A 159 -3.22 11.34 17.87
CA ALA A 159 -4.11 12.48 18.13
C ALA A 159 -3.37 13.83 18.17
N SER A 160 -2.18 13.87 18.78
CA SER A 160 -1.33 15.08 18.81
C SER A 160 -0.53 15.32 17.54
N LYS A 161 -0.67 14.47 16.51
CA LYS A 161 0.14 14.50 15.29
C LYS A 161 1.65 14.30 15.51
N ALA A 162 2.03 13.76 16.67
CA ALA A 162 3.42 13.37 16.93
C ALA A 162 3.84 12.15 16.10
N LEU A 163 2.89 11.26 15.80
CA LEU A 163 3.08 10.11 14.89
C LEU A 163 2.04 10.16 13.76
N ALA A 164 2.48 10.11 12.52
CA ALA A 164 1.65 9.84 11.36
C ALA A 164 1.60 8.32 11.12
N LEU A 165 0.44 7.70 11.36
CA LEU A 165 0.19 6.30 11.10
C LEU A 165 -0.79 6.18 9.93
N VAL A 166 -0.26 6.14 8.70
CA VAL A 166 -1.05 6.07 7.47
C VAL A 166 -0.86 4.71 6.82
N VAL A 167 -1.96 3.99 6.62
CA VAL A 167 -1.97 2.59 6.20
C VAL A 167 -2.65 2.45 4.83
N ALA A 168 -2.18 1.54 4.00
CA ALA A 168 -2.90 1.19 2.77
C ALA A 168 -4.16 0.37 3.08
N ASP A 169 -5.08 0.37 2.13
CA ASP A 169 -6.38 -0.27 2.11
C ASP A 169 -7.45 0.41 3.01
N THR A 170 -8.72 0.12 2.72
CA THR A 170 -9.90 0.76 3.36
C THR A 170 -11.02 -0.24 3.63
N LEU A 171 -10.67 -1.47 4.03
CA LEU A 171 -11.68 -2.43 4.47
C LEU A 171 -12.48 -1.89 5.67
N PRO A 172 -13.70 -2.37 5.92
CA PRO A 172 -14.56 -1.85 7.00
C PRO A 172 -13.85 -1.73 8.35
N VAL A 173 -13.10 -2.74 8.76
CA VAL A 173 -12.33 -2.73 10.02
C VAL A 173 -11.26 -1.62 10.05
N GLN A 174 -10.67 -1.28 8.91
CA GLN A 174 -9.67 -0.22 8.79
C GLN A 174 -10.30 1.16 8.88
N ILE A 175 -11.48 1.33 8.29
CA ILE A 175 -12.28 2.55 8.42
C ILE A 175 -12.72 2.74 9.88
N ASP A 176 -13.06 1.67 10.61
CA ASP A 176 -13.38 1.74 12.03
C ASP A 176 -12.14 2.13 12.88
N PHE A 177 -10.94 1.67 12.53
CA PHE A 177 -9.71 2.15 13.17
C PHE A 177 -9.45 3.63 12.91
N LEU A 178 -9.70 4.12 11.69
CA LEU A 178 -9.59 5.54 11.37
C LEU A 178 -10.60 6.37 12.20
N LYS A 179 -11.87 5.97 12.25
CA LYS A 179 -12.92 6.63 13.04
C LYS A 179 -12.58 6.68 14.55
N SER A 180 -11.94 5.63 15.06
CA SER A 180 -11.57 5.55 16.49
C SER A 180 -10.23 6.21 16.81
N GLY A 181 -9.55 6.83 15.84
CA GLY A 181 -8.27 7.51 16.02
C GLY A 181 -7.10 6.56 16.26
N LEU A 182 -7.21 5.31 15.80
CA LEU A 182 -6.15 4.31 15.86
C LEU A 182 -5.29 4.27 14.58
N SER A 183 -5.62 5.10 13.60
CA SER A 183 -4.76 5.46 12.47
C SER A 183 -4.97 6.92 12.11
N SER A 184 -4.01 7.53 11.43
CA SER A 184 -4.09 8.93 10.98
C SER A 184 -4.73 9.05 9.61
N GLY A 185 -4.75 7.96 8.82
CA GLY A 185 -5.29 7.94 7.49
C GLY A 185 -5.20 6.56 6.85
N GLN A 186 -5.97 6.39 5.77
CA GLN A 186 -6.04 5.16 4.98
C GLN A 186 -6.02 5.52 3.49
N VAL A 187 -5.38 4.69 2.68
CA VAL A 187 -5.40 4.85 1.22
C VAL A 187 -5.85 3.54 0.58
N GLY A 188 -7.11 3.52 0.14
CA GLY A 188 -7.81 2.33 -0.31
C GLY A 188 -7.63 2.01 -1.78
N GLN A 189 -7.82 0.75 -2.08
CA GLN A 189 -8.02 0.18 -3.41
C GLN A 189 -9.50 -0.15 -3.59
N ARG A 190 -9.87 -0.61 -4.79
CA ARG A 190 -11.23 -1.07 -5.11
C ARG A 190 -11.22 -2.53 -5.56
N PRO A 191 -10.98 -3.49 -4.65
CA PRO A 191 -10.79 -4.92 -4.98
C PRO A 191 -12.06 -5.54 -5.59
N PHE A 192 -13.26 -5.13 -5.16
CA PHE A 192 -14.50 -5.58 -5.78
C PHE A 192 -14.55 -5.21 -7.26
N GLU A 193 -14.21 -3.95 -7.60
CA GLU A 193 -14.17 -3.47 -8.99
C GLU A 193 -13.15 -4.21 -9.83
N MET A 194 -11.99 -4.54 -9.24
CA MET A 194 -10.95 -5.34 -9.91
C MET A 194 -11.49 -6.71 -10.29
N GLY A 195 -12.07 -7.44 -9.35
CA GLY A 195 -12.66 -8.76 -9.58
C GLY A 195 -13.79 -8.71 -10.60
N TYR A 196 -14.72 -7.76 -10.43
CA TYR A 196 -15.86 -7.58 -11.33
C TYR A 196 -15.44 -7.35 -12.77
N LYS A 197 -14.55 -6.38 -13.03
CA LYS A 197 -14.04 -6.08 -14.38
C LYS A 197 -13.27 -7.26 -14.97
N SER A 198 -12.48 -7.95 -14.15
CA SER A 198 -11.71 -9.11 -14.58
C SER A 198 -12.57 -10.22 -15.17
N MET A 199 -13.75 -10.46 -14.59
CA MET A 199 -14.68 -11.47 -15.12
C MET A 199 -15.18 -11.13 -16.51
N PHE A 200 -15.55 -9.87 -16.78
CA PHE A 200 -15.97 -9.43 -18.10
C PHE A 200 -14.81 -9.50 -19.12
N PHE A 201 -13.61 -9.10 -18.71
CA PHE A 201 -12.42 -9.19 -19.57
C PHE A 201 -12.12 -10.64 -19.94
N MET A 202 -12.26 -11.59 -19.02
CA MET A 202 -12.09 -13.02 -19.33
C MET A 202 -13.14 -13.51 -20.34
N MET A 203 -14.38 -13.04 -20.26
CA MET A 203 -15.43 -13.35 -21.24
C MET A 203 -15.08 -12.78 -22.63
N ASP A 204 -14.62 -11.53 -22.70
CA ASP A 204 -14.23 -10.88 -23.94
C ASP A 204 -13.00 -11.54 -24.58
N LEU A 205 -11.97 -11.84 -23.78
CA LEU A 205 -10.79 -12.59 -24.25
C LEU A 205 -11.15 -13.98 -24.79
N LYS A 206 -12.07 -14.70 -24.10
CA LYS A 206 -12.59 -16.00 -24.58
C LYS A 206 -13.34 -15.86 -25.91
N ALA A 207 -14.02 -14.74 -26.12
CA ALA A 207 -14.70 -14.44 -27.40
C ALA A 207 -13.74 -13.89 -28.50
N GLY A 208 -12.44 -13.86 -28.26
CA GLY A 208 -11.44 -13.36 -29.20
C GLY A 208 -11.38 -11.84 -29.33
N LYS A 209 -12.01 -11.11 -28.40
CA LYS A 209 -11.97 -9.64 -28.38
C LYS A 209 -10.72 -9.13 -27.69
N THR A 210 -10.33 -7.91 -28.02
CA THR A 210 -9.27 -7.17 -27.31
C THR A 210 -9.87 -6.51 -26.05
N VAL A 211 -9.05 -6.43 -24.99
CA VAL A 211 -9.39 -5.73 -23.74
C VAL A 211 -8.35 -4.64 -23.45
N THR A 212 -8.74 -3.63 -22.68
CA THR A 212 -7.84 -2.53 -22.31
C THR A 212 -6.75 -3.03 -21.36
N ASP A 213 -5.50 -2.66 -21.62
CA ASP A 213 -4.34 -2.98 -20.79
C ASP A 213 -3.40 -1.77 -20.62
N PRO A 214 -3.07 -1.37 -19.41
CA PRO A 214 -3.72 -1.76 -18.16
C PRO A 214 -5.09 -1.09 -17.97
N THR A 215 -5.96 -1.69 -17.15
CA THR A 215 -7.19 -1.04 -16.67
C THR A 215 -7.03 -0.70 -15.20
N TYR A 216 -7.00 0.58 -14.89
CA TYR A 216 -6.89 1.04 -13.52
C TYR A 216 -8.27 1.25 -12.88
N THR A 217 -8.43 0.69 -11.67
CA THR A 217 -9.55 1.01 -10.77
C THR A 217 -9.20 2.26 -9.95
N GLY A 218 -10.19 2.92 -9.39
CA GLY A 218 -9.97 4.08 -8.55
C GLY A 218 -9.22 3.74 -7.25
N LEU A 219 -8.83 4.79 -6.54
CA LEU A 219 -8.33 4.72 -5.17
C LEU A 219 -9.09 5.70 -4.28
N ASP A 220 -9.11 5.46 -2.97
CA ASP A 220 -9.80 6.27 -1.98
C ASP A 220 -8.80 6.75 -0.92
N SER A 221 -8.70 8.06 -0.74
CA SER A 221 -7.82 8.70 0.26
C SER A 221 -8.68 9.15 1.43
N CYS A 222 -8.65 8.36 2.52
CA CYS A 222 -9.48 8.53 3.69
C CYS A 222 -8.69 9.16 4.83
N THR A 223 -9.21 10.24 5.39
CA THR A 223 -8.68 10.96 6.54
C THR A 223 -9.78 11.09 7.61
N PRO A 224 -9.47 11.48 8.84
CA PRO A 224 -10.48 11.77 9.85
C PRO A 224 -11.55 12.77 9.36
N ASP A 225 -11.17 13.72 8.48
CA ASP A 225 -12.08 14.77 8.00
C ASP A 225 -13.13 14.26 7.01
N ASN A 226 -12.83 13.19 6.25
CA ASN A 226 -13.73 12.65 5.23
C ASN A 226 -14.17 11.21 5.48
N VAL A 227 -13.81 10.62 6.61
CA VAL A 227 -14.05 9.20 6.90
C VAL A 227 -15.53 8.80 6.86
N ALA A 228 -16.45 9.74 7.11
CA ALA A 228 -17.89 9.50 7.05
C ALA A 228 -18.41 9.20 5.63
N THR A 229 -17.74 9.72 4.61
CA THR A 229 -18.10 9.57 3.20
C THR A 229 -17.08 8.77 2.41
N CYS A 230 -16.02 8.31 3.07
CA CYS A 230 -14.99 7.52 2.43
C CYS A 230 -15.52 6.11 2.13
N ILE A 231 -15.38 5.70 0.88
CA ILE A 231 -15.83 4.38 0.45
C ILE A 231 -14.80 3.37 0.95
N GLY A 232 -15.26 2.47 1.81
CA GLY A 232 -14.51 1.27 2.13
C GLY A 232 -14.48 0.35 0.92
N GLY A 233 -13.28 -0.13 0.54
CA GLY A 233 -13.06 -1.01 -0.63
C GLY A 233 -13.63 -2.41 -0.46
#